data_95e4802b1b305e277f0dd8bb6a4f1b17
#
_entry.id   95e4802b1b305e277f0dd8bb6a4f1b17
#
_cell.length_a   1.000
_cell.length_b   1.000
_cell.length_c   1.000
_cell.angle_alpha   90.00
_cell.angle_beta   90.00
_cell.angle_gamma   90.00
#
_symmetry.space_group_name_H-M   'P 1'
#
loop_
_entity.id
_entity.type
_entity.pdbx_description
1 polymer ?
#
loop_
_entity_poly.entity_id
_entity_poly.type
_entity_poly.pdbx_seq_one_letter_code
_entity_poly.pdbx_strand_id
1 'polypeptide(L)'
;FLTTGPVIAMVVEGVNAIENVRKMVGSTEPKAALPGTIRGDFSHMSYGYADKKKIPVKNLVHASSSKEDADLEIELWFSNVELHSYKTVHDVHILCK
;
A
#
# COMPACT_ATOMS: atom_id res chain seq x y z
N PHE A 1 6.34 5.57 12.82
CA PHE A 1 4.88 5.51 12.67
C PHE A 1 4.35 4.08 12.66
N LEU A 2 4.95 3.19 11.86
CA LEU A 2 4.49 1.80 11.76
C LEU A 2 4.67 1.00 13.07
N THR A 3 5.47 1.50 13.99
CA THR A 3 5.73 0.82 15.27
C THR A 3 4.90 1.35 16.43
N THR A 4 4.00 2.33 16.19
CA THR A 4 3.25 2.99 17.28
C THR A 4 1.99 2.23 17.69
N GLY A 5 1.60 1.18 16.99
CA GLY A 5 0.41 0.41 17.32
C GLY A 5 0.23 -0.79 16.40
N PRO A 6 -0.90 -1.50 16.52
CA PRO A 6 -1.19 -2.64 15.65
C PRO A 6 -1.26 -2.22 14.19
N VAL A 7 -0.73 -3.07 13.30
CA VAL A 7 -0.83 -2.87 11.86
C VAL A 7 -1.30 -4.17 11.21
N ILE A 8 -1.90 -4.04 10.02
CA ILE A 8 -2.26 -5.17 9.18
C ILE A 8 -1.32 -5.17 7.99
N ALA A 9 -0.62 -6.30 7.79
CA ALA A 9 0.24 -6.50 6.63
C ALA A 9 -0.45 -7.43 5.65
N MET A 10 -0.37 -7.14 4.35
CA MET A 10 -0.96 -7.99 3.33
C MET A 10 -0.11 -8.03 2.07
N VAL A 11 -0.19 -9.15 1.34
CA VAL A 11 0.42 -9.31 0.03
C VAL A 11 -0.70 -9.29 -1.01
N VAL A 12 -0.53 -8.48 -2.03
CA VAL A 12 -1.48 -8.36 -3.14
C VAL A 12 -0.80 -8.85 -4.41
N GLU A 13 -1.47 -9.73 -5.12
CA GLU A 13 -0.98 -10.29 -6.38
C GLU A 13 -1.92 -9.94 -7.53
N GLY A 14 -1.38 -9.60 -8.68
CA GLY A 14 -2.17 -9.29 -9.87
C GLY A 14 -1.31 -8.67 -10.96
N VAL A 15 -1.93 -8.43 -12.11
CA VAL A 15 -1.27 -7.73 -13.22
C VAL A 15 -1.00 -6.29 -12.80
N ASN A 16 0.24 -5.84 -12.97
CA ASN A 16 0.66 -4.50 -12.59
C ASN A 16 0.28 -4.16 -11.13
N ALA A 17 0.45 -5.13 -10.22
CA ALA A 17 0.03 -4.98 -8.83
C ALA A 17 0.64 -3.76 -8.15
N ILE A 18 1.94 -3.51 -8.34
CA ILE A 18 2.63 -2.36 -7.74
C ILE A 18 1.94 -1.06 -8.14
N GLU A 19 1.78 -0.83 -9.44
CA GLU A 19 1.17 0.40 -9.96
C GLU A 19 -0.29 0.55 -9.51
N ASN A 20 -1.04 -0.54 -9.59
CA ASN A 20 -2.47 -0.50 -9.27
C ASN A 20 -2.71 -0.26 -7.79
N VAL A 21 -1.94 -0.89 -6.92
CA VAL A 21 -2.05 -0.65 -5.47
C VAL A 21 -1.66 0.79 -5.14
N ARG A 22 -0.60 1.30 -5.75
CA ARG A 22 -0.18 2.68 -5.52
C ARG A 22 -1.24 3.69 -5.99
N LYS A 23 -1.94 3.41 -7.08
CA LYS A 23 -3.07 4.25 -7.53
C LYS A 23 -4.20 4.26 -6.49
N MET A 24 -4.51 3.12 -5.90
CA MET A 24 -5.55 3.01 -4.88
C MET A 24 -5.17 3.72 -3.59
N VAL A 25 -3.89 3.66 -3.23
CA VAL A 25 -3.39 4.31 -2.01
C VAL A 25 -3.33 5.83 -2.16
N GLY A 26 -2.90 6.32 -3.30
CA GLY A 26 -2.80 7.75 -3.58
C GLY A 26 -1.44 8.36 -3.25
N SER A 27 -1.33 9.67 -3.43
CA SER A 27 -0.10 10.42 -3.17
C SER A 27 0.39 10.24 -1.73
N THR A 28 1.70 10.23 -1.55
CA THR A 28 2.34 10.10 -0.23
C THR A 28 1.87 11.18 0.74
N GLU A 29 1.67 12.40 0.28
CA GLU A 29 1.06 13.44 1.08
C GLU A 29 -0.47 13.34 0.95
N PRO A 30 -1.22 13.04 2.04
CA PRO A 30 -2.67 12.87 1.94
C PRO A 30 -3.40 14.09 1.38
N LYS A 31 -2.96 15.29 1.68
CA LYS A 31 -3.54 16.52 1.13
C LYS A 31 -3.52 16.56 -0.39
N ALA A 32 -2.46 16.03 -1.00
CA ALA A 32 -2.28 16.00 -2.45
C ALA A 32 -2.94 14.80 -3.12
N ALA A 33 -3.44 13.82 -2.34
CA ALA A 33 -4.06 12.63 -2.88
C ALA A 33 -5.46 12.95 -3.42
N LEU A 34 -5.79 12.32 -4.55
CA LEU A 34 -7.08 12.55 -5.19
C LEU A 34 -8.22 11.85 -4.43
N PRO A 35 -9.45 12.39 -4.52
CA PRO A 35 -10.63 11.67 -4.04
C PRO A 35 -10.74 10.29 -4.71
N GLY A 36 -11.20 9.30 -3.96
CA GLY A 36 -11.27 7.92 -4.42
C GLY A 36 -10.06 7.10 -4.07
N THR A 37 -8.98 7.72 -3.58
CA THR A 37 -7.82 7.00 -3.05
C THR A 37 -7.95 6.84 -1.54
N ILE A 38 -7.21 5.89 -0.97
CA ILE A 38 -7.25 5.67 0.49
C ILE A 38 -6.81 6.92 1.23
N ARG A 39 -5.69 7.50 0.85
CA ARG A 39 -5.18 8.71 1.51
C ARG A 39 -6.06 9.92 1.25
N GLY A 40 -6.59 10.06 0.03
CA GLY A 40 -7.46 11.17 -0.31
C GLY A 40 -8.79 11.14 0.42
N ASP A 41 -9.37 9.96 0.61
CA ASP A 41 -10.68 9.80 1.25
C ASP A 41 -10.61 9.84 2.77
N PHE A 42 -9.52 9.34 3.37
CA PHE A 42 -9.46 9.12 4.82
C PHE A 42 -8.45 9.98 5.56
N SER A 43 -7.74 10.85 4.88
CA SER A 43 -6.79 11.77 5.52
C SER A 43 -6.69 13.09 4.77
N HIS A 44 -6.33 14.14 5.50
CA HIS A 44 -6.06 15.47 4.92
C HIS A 44 -4.73 16.04 5.43
N MET A 45 -3.88 15.20 6.02
CA MET A 45 -2.59 15.60 6.54
C MET A 45 -1.69 16.17 5.42
N SER A 46 -0.90 17.18 5.75
CA SER A 46 0.07 17.77 4.82
C SER A 46 1.46 17.84 5.45
N TYR A 47 2.47 17.93 4.61
CA TYR A 47 3.84 18.14 5.09
C TYR A 47 3.96 19.47 5.85
N GLY A 48 3.32 20.54 5.34
CA GLY A 48 3.35 21.82 6.01
C GLY A 48 2.78 21.78 7.42
N TYR A 49 1.65 21.11 7.59
CA TYR A 49 1.06 20.96 8.93
C TYR A 49 1.94 20.11 9.84
N ALA A 50 2.45 19.00 9.33
CA ALA A 50 3.31 18.12 10.11
C ALA A 50 4.59 18.83 10.56
N ASP A 51 5.23 19.59 9.67
CA ASP A 51 6.42 20.36 9.99
C ASP A 51 6.14 21.43 11.06
N LYS A 52 5.01 22.14 10.92
CA LYS A 52 4.59 23.17 11.88
C LYS A 52 4.38 22.58 13.28
N LYS A 53 3.83 21.38 13.37
CA LYS A 53 3.57 20.68 14.64
C LYS A 53 4.72 19.80 15.09
N LYS A 54 5.78 19.70 14.28
CA LYS A 54 6.95 18.84 14.56
C LYS A 54 6.56 17.37 14.79
N ILE A 55 5.65 16.87 13.97
CA ILE A 55 5.17 15.48 14.01
C ILE A 55 5.43 14.81 12.66
N PRO A 56 5.52 13.45 12.61
CA PRO A 56 5.63 12.76 11.34
C PRO A 56 4.33 12.85 10.54
N VAL A 57 4.44 12.77 9.22
CA VAL A 57 3.25 12.68 8.36
C VAL A 57 2.62 11.30 8.53
N LYS A 58 1.43 11.27 9.10
CA LYS A 58 0.66 10.04 9.27
C LYS A 58 -0.20 9.85 8.01
N ASN A 59 0.25 9.01 7.11
CA ASN A 59 -0.39 8.83 5.81
C ASN A 59 -1.21 7.54 5.67
N LEU A 60 -1.54 6.91 6.78
CA LEU A 60 -2.47 5.76 6.93
C LEU A 60 -1.94 4.43 6.45
N VAL A 61 -1.24 4.38 5.34
CA VAL A 61 -0.89 3.13 4.66
C VAL A 61 0.47 3.26 3.99
N HIS A 62 1.21 2.15 3.97
CA HIS A 62 2.44 2.02 3.21
C HIS A 62 2.21 1.04 2.06
N ALA A 63 2.76 1.31 0.91
CA ALA A 63 2.77 0.41 -0.24
C ALA A 63 4.17 0.36 -0.85
N SER A 64 4.58 -0.81 -1.29
CA SER A 64 5.88 -0.99 -1.92
C SER A 64 6.02 -0.10 -3.16
N SER A 65 7.17 0.52 -3.34
CA SER A 65 7.41 1.47 -4.43
C SER A 65 7.87 0.82 -5.73
N SER A 66 8.38 -0.41 -5.66
CA SER A 66 8.88 -1.16 -6.83
C SER A 66 8.78 -2.65 -6.55
N LYS A 67 9.04 -3.47 -7.59
CA LYS A 67 9.07 -4.92 -7.43
C LYS A 67 10.18 -5.33 -6.47
N GLU A 68 11.34 -4.73 -6.55
CA GLU A 68 12.47 -5.01 -5.66
C GLU A 68 12.12 -4.72 -4.21
N ASP A 69 11.49 -3.59 -3.95
CA ASP A 69 11.01 -3.23 -2.61
C ASP A 69 9.95 -4.20 -2.13
N ALA A 70 9.02 -4.61 -3.01
CA ALA A 70 7.98 -5.57 -2.66
C ALA A 70 8.59 -6.92 -2.27
N ASP A 71 9.55 -7.42 -3.03
CA ASP A 71 10.20 -8.70 -2.74
C ASP A 71 10.90 -8.66 -1.38
N LEU A 72 11.62 -7.60 -1.07
CA LEU A 72 12.28 -7.44 0.23
C LEU A 72 11.28 -7.30 1.38
N GLU A 73 10.23 -6.54 1.19
CA GLU A 73 9.21 -6.33 2.23
C GLU A 73 8.41 -7.60 2.48
N ILE A 74 8.10 -8.39 1.45
CA ILE A 74 7.42 -9.68 1.62
C ILE A 74 8.28 -10.64 2.45
N GLU A 75 9.57 -10.73 2.16
CA GLU A 75 10.48 -11.58 2.95
C GLU A 75 10.57 -11.12 4.40
N LEU A 76 10.51 -9.81 4.64
CA LEU A 76 10.58 -9.25 5.98
C LEU A 76 9.35 -9.59 6.82
N TRP A 77 8.16 -9.54 6.23
CA TRP A 77 6.88 -9.66 6.95
C TRP A 77 6.27 -11.06 6.92
N PHE A 78 6.60 -11.88 5.92
CA PHE A 78 5.95 -13.17 5.70
C PHE A 78 6.94 -14.29 5.50
N SER A 79 6.58 -15.50 5.98
CA SER A 79 7.28 -16.73 5.61
C SER A 79 6.58 -17.37 4.41
N ASN A 80 7.28 -18.29 3.73
CA ASN A 80 6.71 -18.99 2.58
C ASN A 80 5.42 -19.75 2.91
N VAL A 81 5.29 -20.25 4.13
CA VAL A 81 4.09 -21.00 4.54
C VAL A 81 2.87 -20.13 4.74
N GLU A 82 3.07 -18.81 4.87
CA GLU A 82 1.98 -17.84 5.01
C GLU A 82 1.45 -17.34 3.68
N LEU A 83 2.14 -17.65 2.57
CA LEU A 83 1.75 -17.23 1.22
C LEU A 83 1.00 -18.36 0.53
N HIS A 84 -0.12 -18.02 -0.09
CA HIS A 84 -0.98 -18.98 -0.77
C HIS A 84 -1.06 -18.69 -2.26
N SER A 85 -1.04 -19.77 -3.06
CA SER A 85 -1.20 -19.66 -4.51
C SER A 85 -2.55 -20.22 -4.90
N TYR A 86 -3.31 -19.47 -5.68
CA TYR A 86 -4.64 -19.87 -6.14
C TYR A 86 -5.00 -19.13 -7.42
N LYS A 87 -6.03 -19.65 -8.13
CA LYS A 87 -6.56 -18.98 -9.31
C LYS A 87 -7.88 -18.33 -8.99
N THR A 88 -8.04 -17.06 -9.40
CA THR A 88 -9.29 -16.34 -9.27
C THR A 88 -10.12 -16.52 -10.55
N VAL A 89 -11.40 -16.12 -10.51
CA VAL A 89 -12.24 -16.06 -11.71
C VAL A 89 -11.61 -15.15 -12.77
N HIS A 90 -11.01 -14.06 -12.34
CA HIS A 90 -10.32 -13.12 -13.22
C HIS A 90 -9.13 -13.79 -13.93
N ASP A 91 -8.31 -14.56 -13.20
CA ASP A 91 -7.19 -15.29 -13.78
C ASP A 91 -7.63 -16.26 -14.87
N VAL A 92 -8.69 -17.00 -14.62
CA VAL A 92 -9.19 -18.03 -15.54
C VAL A 92 -9.86 -17.43 -16.78
N HIS A 93 -10.71 -16.41 -16.61
CA HIS A 93 -11.57 -15.92 -17.69
C HIS A 93 -11.06 -14.65 -18.38
N ILE A 94 -10.23 -13.86 -17.73
CA ILE A 94 -9.72 -12.60 -18.27
C ILE A 94 -8.25 -12.70 -18.65
N LEU A 95 -7.42 -13.23 -17.75
CA LEU A 95 -5.98 -13.30 -17.94
C LEU A 95 -5.51 -14.59 -18.60
N CYS A 96 -6.38 -15.59 -18.69
CA CYS A 96 -6.09 -16.90 -19.30
C CYS A 96 -4.86 -17.61 -18.69
N LYS A 97 -4.69 -17.49 -17.39
CA LYS A 97 -3.61 -18.16 -16.67
C LYS A 97 -3.87 -19.65 -16.48
#